data_8d3e890ae4435aa804f861e02cb180b3
#
_entry.id   8d3e890ae4435aa804f861e02cb180b3
#
_cell.length_a   1.000
_cell.length_b   1.000
_cell.length_c   1.000
_cell.angle_alpha   90.00
_cell.angle_beta   90.00
_cell.angle_gamma   90.00
#
_symmetry.space_group_name_H-M   'P 1'
#
loop_
_entity.id
_entity.type
_entity.pdbx_description
1 polymer ?
#
loop_
_entity_poly.entity_id
_entity_poly.type
_entity_poly.pdbx_seq_one_letter_code
_entity_poly.pdbx_strand_id
1 'polypeptide(L)'
;VYKNKIHEQEMLVGRKNAELLALHSQINPHFLFNVLESIRMHSILKKENETADMVAKLAVMQRQYVEWGNDSVSILQEIEFVKAYLALQKYRFGERLNYDIEVDRECENFKIPKLTIVTFVENACVHGIESKSSPGWIFVRIGRQGEGLEIEIEDTGSGMAEAKLIELQNNMCNADIEMLKGGGRVGIINACVRLKMVTENRVIFRVEGEEGVGTTVTIRIPCLQEGKTDAESIAGR
;
A
#
# COMPACT_ATOMS: atom_id res chain seq x y z
N VAL A 1 -34.80 11.02 -21.75
CA VAL A 1 -34.45 9.61 -21.45
C VAL A 1 -33.01 9.50 -20.95
N TYR A 2 -31.99 10.10 -21.60
CA TYR A 2 -30.59 10.02 -21.21
C TYR A 2 -30.28 10.69 -19.83
N LYS A 3 -30.82 11.86 -19.56
CA LYS A 3 -30.64 12.56 -18.27
C LYS A 3 -31.18 11.76 -17.08
N ASN A 4 -32.31 11.10 -17.23
CA ASN A 4 -32.88 10.28 -16.16
C ASN A 4 -32.02 9.04 -15.87
N LYS A 5 -31.41 8.43 -16.88
CA LYS A 5 -30.54 7.26 -16.70
C LYS A 5 -29.22 7.60 -16.00
N ILE A 6 -28.63 8.77 -16.28
CA ILE A 6 -27.44 9.27 -15.58
C ILE A 6 -27.77 9.54 -14.12
N HIS A 7 -28.87 10.23 -13.84
CA HIS A 7 -29.31 10.53 -12.47
C HIS A 7 -29.62 9.27 -11.66
N GLU A 8 -30.21 8.26 -12.30
CA GLU A 8 -30.48 6.96 -11.65
C GLU A 8 -29.19 6.20 -11.32
N GLN A 9 -28.17 6.26 -12.18
CA GLN A 9 -26.86 5.69 -11.93
C GLN A 9 -26.10 6.44 -10.81
N GLU A 10 -26.16 7.76 -10.78
CA GLU A 10 -25.56 8.59 -9.72
C GLU A 10 -26.19 8.28 -8.36
N MET A 11 -27.51 8.15 -8.31
CA MET A 11 -28.23 7.76 -7.09
C MET A 11 -27.88 6.34 -6.63
N LEU A 12 -27.71 5.40 -7.55
CA LEU A 12 -27.33 4.03 -7.23
C LEU A 12 -25.89 3.96 -6.67
N VAL A 13 -24.96 4.69 -7.27
CA VAL A 13 -23.58 4.81 -6.80
C VAL A 13 -23.54 5.50 -5.44
N GLY A 14 -24.28 6.58 -5.26
CA GLY A 14 -24.39 7.29 -3.97
C GLY A 14 -24.95 6.38 -2.86
N ARG A 15 -25.98 5.58 -3.17
CA ARG A 15 -26.57 4.62 -2.23
C ARG A 15 -25.58 3.50 -1.86
N LYS A 16 -24.88 2.92 -2.85
CA LYS A 16 -23.85 1.89 -2.58
C LYS A 16 -22.69 2.44 -1.75
N ASN A 17 -22.26 3.65 -2.01
CA ASN A 17 -21.22 4.31 -1.21
C ASN A 17 -21.71 4.57 0.22
N ALA A 18 -22.97 4.97 0.42
CA ALA A 18 -23.56 5.14 1.75
C ALA A 18 -23.70 3.80 2.50
N GLU A 19 -24.08 2.73 1.82
CA GLU A 19 -24.15 1.38 2.40
C GLU A 19 -22.76 0.87 2.79
N LEU A 20 -21.73 1.09 1.97
CA LEU A 20 -20.33 0.77 2.29
C LEU A 20 -19.84 1.58 3.49
N LEU A 21 -20.11 2.88 3.55
CA LEU A 21 -19.78 3.73 4.69
C LEU A 21 -20.47 3.26 5.97
N ALA A 22 -21.73 2.85 5.89
CA ALA A 22 -22.48 2.32 7.04
C ALA A 22 -21.90 0.97 7.52
N LEU A 23 -21.48 0.09 6.62
CA LEU A 23 -20.82 -1.17 6.97
C LEU A 23 -19.43 -0.96 7.61
N HIS A 24 -18.64 -0.02 7.10
CA HIS A 24 -17.36 0.34 7.68
C HIS A 24 -17.47 1.05 9.04
N SER A 25 -18.57 1.77 9.27
CA SER A 25 -18.80 2.47 10.55
C SER A 25 -19.19 1.52 11.71
N GLN A 26 -19.44 0.22 11.44
CA GLN A 26 -19.74 -0.77 12.48
C GLN A 26 -18.55 -1.08 13.39
N ILE A 27 -17.31 -0.86 12.93
CA ILE A 27 -16.14 -0.86 13.81
C ILE A 27 -15.86 0.61 14.14
N ASN A 28 -16.19 1.02 15.37
CA ASN A 28 -15.89 2.40 15.81
C ASN A 28 -14.37 2.60 15.93
N PRO A 29 -13.73 3.35 14.99
CA PRO A 29 -12.27 3.52 15.01
C PRO A 29 -11.79 4.19 16.28
N HIS A 30 -12.57 5.11 16.81
CA HIS A 30 -12.27 5.81 18.06
C HIS A 30 -12.28 4.85 19.25
N PHE A 31 -13.16 3.85 19.27
CA PHE A 31 -13.15 2.81 20.31
C PHE A 31 -11.86 1.98 20.25
N LEU A 32 -11.46 1.51 19.06
CA LEU A 32 -10.21 0.78 18.89
C LEU A 32 -8.99 1.60 19.33
N PHE A 33 -8.98 2.88 18.98
CA PHE A 33 -7.95 3.82 19.41
C PHE A 33 -7.83 3.90 20.93
N ASN A 34 -8.96 4.12 21.61
CA ASN A 34 -9.00 4.23 23.06
C ASN A 34 -8.57 2.94 23.75
N VAL A 35 -8.92 1.78 23.19
CA VAL A 35 -8.49 0.48 23.73
C VAL A 35 -6.98 0.31 23.56
N LEU A 36 -6.42 0.58 22.38
CA LEU A 36 -4.98 0.49 22.13
C LEU A 36 -4.20 1.46 23.03
N GLU A 37 -4.67 2.69 23.19
CA GLU A 37 -4.03 3.67 24.08
C GLU A 37 -4.08 3.23 25.55
N SER A 38 -5.19 2.63 25.98
CA SER A 38 -5.31 2.08 27.33
C SER A 38 -4.34 0.93 27.57
N ILE A 39 -4.17 0.02 26.60
CA ILE A 39 -3.19 -1.07 26.66
C ILE A 39 -1.77 -0.49 26.71
N ARG A 40 -1.47 0.49 25.86
CA ARG A 40 -0.16 1.16 25.82
C ARG A 40 0.19 1.80 27.16
N MET A 41 -0.72 2.57 27.75
CA MET A 41 -0.51 3.20 29.06
C MET A 41 -0.32 2.16 30.17
N HIS A 42 -1.10 1.06 30.15
CA HIS A 42 -0.93 0.00 31.12
C HIS A 42 0.44 -0.70 31.01
N SER A 43 0.91 -0.94 29.79
CA SER A 43 2.25 -1.49 29.53
C SER A 43 3.36 -0.58 30.04
N ILE A 44 3.24 0.74 29.84
CA ILE A 44 4.19 1.73 30.38
C ILE A 44 4.23 1.66 31.92
N LEU A 45 3.07 1.63 32.56
CA LEU A 45 2.99 1.54 34.04
C LEU A 45 3.63 0.27 34.58
N LYS A 46 3.58 -0.82 33.82
CA LYS A 46 4.26 -2.09 34.15
C LYS A 46 5.72 -2.14 33.72
N LYS A 47 6.25 -1.07 33.12
CA LYS A 47 7.62 -1.00 32.56
C LYS A 47 7.87 -1.97 31.40
N GLU A 48 6.82 -2.39 30.71
CA GLU A 48 6.87 -3.23 29.51
C GLU A 48 7.00 -2.32 28.28
N ASN A 49 8.14 -1.67 28.12
CA ASN A 49 8.36 -0.64 27.10
C ASN A 49 8.24 -1.19 25.68
N GLU A 50 8.68 -2.42 25.45
CA GLU A 50 8.59 -3.08 24.14
C GLU A 50 7.13 -3.28 23.73
N THR A 51 6.30 -3.81 24.62
CA THR A 51 4.85 -3.96 24.40
C THR A 51 4.19 -2.60 24.13
N ALA A 52 4.55 -1.58 24.89
CA ALA A 52 4.01 -0.23 24.70
C ALA A 52 4.37 0.35 23.32
N ASP A 53 5.60 0.13 22.83
CA ASP A 53 6.04 0.56 21.51
C ASP A 53 5.29 -0.20 20.39
N MET A 54 5.10 -1.52 20.52
CA MET A 54 4.33 -2.31 19.56
C MET A 54 2.88 -1.86 19.47
N VAL A 55 2.24 -1.58 20.61
CA VAL A 55 0.86 -1.06 20.64
C VAL A 55 0.78 0.34 19.99
N ALA A 56 1.79 1.20 20.21
CA ALA A 56 1.85 2.49 19.54
C ALA A 56 1.93 2.35 17.99
N LYS A 57 2.79 1.45 17.49
CA LYS A 57 2.90 1.17 16.06
C LYS A 57 1.60 0.63 15.48
N LEU A 58 0.93 -0.27 16.20
CA LEU A 58 -0.38 -0.81 15.78
C LEU A 58 -1.44 0.30 15.73
N ALA A 59 -1.43 1.24 16.68
CA ALA A 59 -2.34 2.38 16.69
C ALA A 59 -2.12 3.31 15.47
N VAL A 60 -0.85 3.55 15.10
CA VAL A 60 -0.50 4.32 13.89
C VAL A 60 -1.04 3.63 12.63
N MET A 61 -0.85 2.31 12.52
CA MET A 61 -1.37 1.54 11.38
C MET A 61 -2.89 1.60 11.29
N GLN A 62 -3.59 1.38 12.40
CA GLN A 62 -5.04 1.46 12.44
C GLN A 62 -5.57 2.83 11.99
N ARG A 63 -4.91 3.92 12.39
CA ARG A 63 -5.30 5.26 11.96
C ARG A 63 -5.26 5.40 10.45
N GLN A 64 -4.18 4.98 9.81
CA GLN A 64 -4.01 5.10 8.36
C GLN A 64 -4.97 4.22 7.55
N TYR A 65 -5.32 3.01 8.06
CA TYR A 65 -6.35 2.18 7.44
C TYR A 65 -7.75 2.81 7.49
N VAL A 66 -8.04 3.61 8.52
CA VAL A 66 -9.37 4.14 8.79
C VAL A 66 -9.55 5.58 8.30
N GLU A 67 -8.48 6.38 8.20
CA GLU A 67 -8.58 7.76 7.70
C GLU A 67 -9.02 7.79 6.23
N TRP A 68 -10.28 8.20 6.04
CA TRP A 68 -10.91 8.45 4.75
C TRP A 68 -10.67 9.91 4.36
N GLY A 69 -10.34 10.15 3.10
CA GLY A 69 -10.30 11.50 2.55
C GLY A 69 -9.02 11.91 1.83
N ASN A 70 -7.90 11.25 2.08
CA ASN A 70 -6.69 11.41 1.27
C ASN A 70 -6.37 10.10 0.58
N ASP A 71 -6.79 9.95 -0.68
CA ASP A 71 -6.48 8.77 -1.49
C ASP A 71 -5.00 8.71 -1.91
N SER A 72 -4.25 9.82 -1.71
CA SER A 72 -2.85 9.96 -2.07
C SER A 72 -2.03 10.51 -0.90
N VAL A 73 -0.86 9.91 -0.68
CA VAL A 73 0.09 10.27 0.39
C VAL A 73 1.49 10.45 -0.20
N SER A 74 2.39 11.14 0.53
CA SER A 74 3.79 11.23 0.12
C SER A 74 4.52 9.91 0.36
N ILE A 75 5.60 9.69 -0.39
CA ILE A 75 6.50 8.54 -0.16
C ILE A 75 6.96 8.50 1.30
N LEU A 76 7.29 9.65 1.89
CA LEU A 76 7.70 9.73 3.28
C LEU A 76 6.62 9.15 4.22
N GLN A 77 5.34 9.53 4.02
CA GLN A 77 4.22 9.02 4.82
C GLN A 77 4.00 7.51 4.62
N GLU A 78 4.11 7.05 3.39
CA GLU A 78 3.98 5.62 3.08
C GLU A 78 5.11 4.79 3.71
N ILE A 79 6.35 5.31 3.69
CA ILE A 79 7.51 4.65 4.31
C ILE A 79 7.41 4.61 5.84
N GLU A 80 6.90 5.66 6.48
CA GLU A 80 6.63 5.61 7.93
C GLU A 80 5.63 4.49 8.28
N PHE A 81 4.64 4.28 7.43
CA PHE A 81 3.72 3.17 7.59
C PHE A 81 4.38 1.80 7.36
N VAL A 82 5.21 1.67 6.31
CA VAL A 82 6.00 0.46 6.03
C VAL A 82 6.94 0.12 7.20
N LYS A 83 7.62 1.11 7.77
CA LYS A 83 8.47 0.93 8.95
C LYS A 83 7.68 0.40 10.15
N ALA A 84 6.50 0.97 10.42
CA ALA A 84 5.64 0.51 11.50
C ALA A 84 5.19 -0.95 11.27
N TYR A 85 4.78 -1.29 10.04
CA TYR A 85 4.40 -2.63 9.65
C TYR A 85 5.55 -3.63 9.83
N LEU A 86 6.73 -3.33 9.27
CA LEU A 86 7.90 -4.22 9.34
C LEU A 86 8.40 -4.39 10.78
N ALA A 87 8.32 -3.37 11.62
CA ALA A 87 8.64 -3.47 13.03
C ALA A 87 7.71 -4.46 13.76
N LEU A 88 6.40 -4.43 13.48
CA LEU A 88 5.44 -5.40 14.02
C LEU A 88 5.72 -6.81 13.50
N GLN A 89 6.04 -6.97 12.22
CA GLN A 89 6.41 -8.27 11.65
C GLN A 89 7.75 -8.79 12.23
N LYS A 90 8.73 -7.91 12.45
CA LYS A 90 10.00 -8.26 13.12
C LYS A 90 9.75 -8.76 14.54
N TYR A 91 8.83 -8.13 15.28
CA TYR A 91 8.43 -8.62 16.61
C TYR A 91 7.81 -10.03 16.55
N ARG A 92 6.95 -10.29 15.53
CA ARG A 92 6.30 -11.60 15.31
C ARG A 92 7.29 -12.70 14.89
N PHE A 93 8.20 -12.40 13.96
CA PHE A 93 9.11 -13.36 13.33
C PHE A 93 10.47 -13.45 13.99
N GLY A 94 10.82 -12.50 14.87
CA GLY A 94 12.12 -12.44 15.55
C GLY A 94 13.27 -12.33 14.55
N GLU A 95 14.31 -13.12 14.76
CA GLU A 95 15.51 -13.14 13.91
C GLU A 95 15.27 -13.68 12.49
N ARG A 96 14.10 -14.23 12.22
CA ARG A 96 13.76 -14.75 10.88
C ARG A 96 13.48 -13.64 9.87
N LEU A 97 13.09 -12.46 10.30
CA LEU A 97 12.86 -11.31 9.43
C LEU A 97 13.91 -10.25 9.67
N ASN A 98 14.60 -9.85 8.62
CA ASN A 98 15.42 -8.63 8.60
C ASN A 98 14.91 -7.73 7.47
N TYR A 99 15.16 -6.43 7.56
CA TYR A 99 14.75 -5.49 6.53
C TYR A 99 15.69 -4.30 6.46
N ASP A 100 15.74 -3.69 5.28
CA ASP A 100 16.42 -2.45 5.03
C ASP A 100 15.58 -1.56 4.11
N ILE A 101 15.59 -0.24 4.34
CA ILE A 101 14.76 0.73 3.62
C ILE A 101 15.63 1.90 3.20
N GLU A 102 15.80 2.05 1.90
CA GLU A 102 16.54 3.14 1.29
C GLU A 102 15.59 4.03 0.48
N VAL A 103 15.60 5.32 0.73
CA VAL A 103 14.77 6.30 0.03
C VAL A 103 15.60 7.51 -0.35
N ASP A 104 15.63 7.83 -1.63
CA ASP A 104 16.25 9.06 -2.10
C ASP A 104 15.45 10.28 -1.61
N ARG A 105 16.12 11.25 -1.01
CA ARG A 105 15.48 12.47 -0.45
C ARG A 105 14.63 13.22 -1.46
N GLU A 106 15.03 13.21 -2.72
CA GLU A 106 14.26 13.85 -3.80
C GLU A 106 12.91 13.19 -4.06
N CYS A 107 12.74 11.93 -3.63
CA CYS A 107 11.51 11.16 -3.80
C CYS A 107 10.52 11.30 -2.64
N GLU A 108 10.94 11.82 -1.48
CA GLU A 108 10.14 11.85 -0.25
C GLU A 108 8.76 12.52 -0.42
N ASN A 109 8.69 13.57 -1.22
CA ASN A 109 7.46 14.34 -1.45
C ASN A 109 6.62 13.85 -2.65
N PHE A 110 7.10 12.84 -3.38
CA PHE A 110 6.34 12.27 -4.48
C PHE A 110 5.06 11.62 -3.95
N LYS A 111 3.93 11.89 -4.61
CA LYS A 111 2.63 11.36 -4.14
C LYS A 111 2.24 10.09 -4.87
N ILE A 112 1.80 9.11 -4.10
CA ILE A 112 1.27 7.84 -4.59
C ILE A 112 -0.05 7.51 -3.88
N PRO A 113 -0.88 6.62 -4.42
CA PRO A 113 -2.04 6.11 -3.69
C PRO A 113 -1.61 5.48 -2.36
N LYS A 114 -2.29 5.79 -1.27
CA LYS A 114 -1.99 5.25 0.06
C LYS A 114 -2.04 3.73 0.07
N LEU A 115 -1.28 3.10 0.97
CA LEU A 115 -1.18 1.65 1.12
C LEU A 115 -0.67 0.94 -0.16
N THR A 116 0.09 1.64 -0.99
CA THR A 116 0.70 1.05 -2.19
C THR A 116 1.91 0.21 -1.80
N ILE A 117 2.95 0.83 -1.22
CA ILE A 117 4.21 0.14 -0.91
C ILE A 117 3.98 -0.96 0.13
N VAL A 118 3.22 -0.65 1.18
CA VAL A 118 2.95 -1.64 2.23
C VAL A 118 2.25 -2.89 1.71
N THR A 119 1.40 -2.78 0.70
CA THR A 119 0.73 -3.95 0.09
C THR A 119 1.75 -4.92 -0.54
N PHE A 120 2.77 -4.42 -1.21
CA PHE A 120 3.83 -5.26 -1.77
C PHE A 120 4.76 -5.80 -0.68
N VAL A 121 5.07 -4.99 0.34
CA VAL A 121 5.86 -5.42 1.51
C VAL A 121 5.11 -6.50 2.31
N GLU A 122 3.80 -6.37 2.48
CA GLU A 122 2.96 -7.40 3.10
C GLU A 122 3.04 -8.72 2.32
N ASN A 123 2.96 -8.64 1.00
CA ASN A 123 3.09 -9.82 0.14
C ASN A 123 4.48 -10.47 0.27
N ALA A 124 5.55 -9.70 0.33
CA ALA A 124 6.91 -10.18 0.58
C ALA A 124 7.03 -10.86 1.96
N CYS A 125 6.43 -10.30 3.01
CA CYS A 125 6.40 -10.92 4.34
C CYS A 125 5.65 -12.26 4.33
N VAL A 126 4.42 -12.28 3.82
CA VAL A 126 3.52 -13.43 3.91
C VAL A 126 3.96 -14.55 2.98
N HIS A 127 4.30 -14.25 1.74
CA HIS A 127 4.64 -15.26 0.73
C HIS A 127 6.14 -15.52 0.61
N GLY A 128 6.99 -14.55 0.94
CA GLY A 128 8.43 -14.70 0.95
C GLY A 128 8.94 -15.28 2.27
N ILE A 129 8.79 -14.52 3.35
CA ILE A 129 9.46 -14.81 4.64
C ILE A 129 8.70 -15.85 5.48
N GLU A 130 7.36 -15.77 5.59
CA GLU A 130 6.59 -16.67 6.45
C GLU A 130 6.70 -18.14 6.01
N SER A 131 6.78 -18.36 4.70
CA SER A 131 6.89 -19.70 4.09
C SER A 131 8.28 -20.34 4.24
N LYS A 132 9.31 -19.60 4.66
CA LYS A 132 10.70 -20.05 4.79
C LYS A 132 11.09 -20.22 6.26
N SER A 133 11.80 -21.32 6.60
CA SER A 133 12.25 -21.58 7.97
C SER A 133 13.54 -20.81 8.33
N SER A 134 14.37 -20.48 7.33
CA SER A 134 15.62 -19.73 7.51
C SER A 134 15.38 -18.22 7.56
N PRO A 135 16.29 -17.45 8.17
CA PRO A 135 16.24 -16.01 8.13
C PRO A 135 16.18 -15.45 6.70
N GLY A 136 15.38 -14.42 6.50
CA GLY A 136 15.26 -13.71 5.23
C GLY A 136 15.29 -12.20 5.40
N TRP A 137 15.46 -11.53 4.28
CA TRP A 137 15.52 -10.08 4.19
C TRP A 137 14.40 -9.55 3.32
N ILE A 138 13.96 -8.34 3.64
CA ILE A 138 13.13 -7.50 2.77
C ILE A 138 13.87 -6.20 2.56
N PHE A 139 14.11 -5.86 1.30
CA PHE A 139 14.68 -4.58 0.90
C PHE A 139 13.60 -3.75 0.23
N VAL A 140 13.52 -2.48 0.62
CA VAL A 140 12.64 -1.49 -0.03
C VAL A 140 13.54 -0.36 -0.49
N ARG A 141 13.68 -0.20 -1.80
CA ARG A 141 14.52 0.85 -2.41
C ARG A 141 13.63 1.76 -3.22
N ILE A 142 13.76 3.06 -2.99
CA ILE A 142 12.98 4.08 -3.70
C ILE A 142 13.94 5.13 -4.21
N GLY A 143 13.99 5.26 -5.51
CA GLY A 143 14.88 6.17 -6.18
C GLY A 143 14.23 6.86 -7.37
N ARG A 144 14.97 7.82 -7.92
CA ARG A 144 14.56 8.54 -9.10
C ARG A 144 14.96 7.79 -10.36
N GLN A 145 14.02 7.68 -11.31
CA GLN A 145 14.32 7.15 -12.65
C GLN A 145 13.90 8.16 -13.70
N GLY A 146 14.86 8.91 -14.24
CA GLY A 146 14.58 10.06 -15.09
C GLY A 146 13.79 11.12 -14.32
N GLU A 147 12.62 11.51 -14.84
CA GLU A 147 11.70 12.41 -14.13
C GLU A 147 10.71 11.66 -13.22
N GLY A 148 10.68 10.34 -13.28
CA GLY A 148 9.75 9.51 -12.54
C GLY A 148 10.35 8.89 -11.28
N LEU A 149 9.58 7.99 -10.67
CA LEU A 149 9.90 7.26 -9.45
C LEU A 149 10.05 5.78 -9.77
N GLU A 150 11.06 5.13 -9.22
CA GLU A 150 11.19 3.69 -9.17
C GLU A 150 11.09 3.21 -7.72
N ILE A 151 10.23 2.23 -7.50
CA ILE A 151 10.05 1.55 -6.22
C ILE A 151 10.42 0.09 -6.46
N GLU A 152 11.37 -0.42 -5.71
CA GLU A 152 11.80 -1.81 -5.74
C GLU A 152 11.56 -2.43 -4.37
N ILE A 153 10.86 -3.56 -4.36
CA ILE A 153 10.64 -4.39 -3.17
C ILE A 153 11.21 -5.77 -3.48
N GLU A 154 12.26 -6.15 -2.76
CA GLU A 154 12.95 -7.42 -2.88
C GLU A 154 12.80 -8.22 -1.59
N ASP A 155 12.48 -9.51 -1.70
CA ASP A 155 12.56 -10.46 -0.60
C ASP A 155 13.54 -11.61 -0.93
N THR A 156 14.23 -12.11 0.09
CA THR A 156 15.05 -13.32 0.00
C THR A 156 14.31 -14.53 0.56
N GLY A 157 13.03 -14.60 0.30
CA GLY A 157 12.12 -15.61 0.79
C GLY A 157 12.14 -16.91 0.01
N SER A 158 10.98 -17.55 -0.10
CA SER A 158 10.83 -18.81 -0.85
C SER A 158 10.86 -18.63 -2.37
N GLY A 159 10.74 -17.40 -2.87
CA GLY A 159 10.58 -17.15 -4.30
C GLY A 159 9.31 -17.78 -4.88
N MET A 160 9.25 -17.83 -6.21
CA MET A 160 8.12 -18.42 -6.94
C MET A 160 8.62 -19.19 -8.14
N ALA A 161 7.92 -20.27 -8.49
CA ALA A 161 8.12 -20.96 -9.75
C ALA A 161 7.78 -20.04 -10.94
N GLU A 162 8.48 -20.21 -12.07
CA GLU A 162 8.37 -19.35 -13.26
C GLU A 162 6.92 -19.15 -13.71
N ALA A 163 6.09 -20.20 -13.71
CA ALA A 163 4.68 -20.10 -14.09
C ALA A 163 3.88 -19.13 -13.21
N LYS A 164 4.17 -19.07 -11.89
CA LYS A 164 3.53 -18.15 -10.96
C LYS A 164 4.05 -16.72 -11.11
N LEU A 165 5.32 -16.54 -11.44
CA LEU A 165 5.90 -15.23 -11.75
C LEU A 165 5.23 -14.63 -12.98
N ILE A 166 5.08 -15.43 -14.06
CA ILE A 166 4.39 -15.01 -15.28
C ILE A 166 2.93 -14.67 -14.99
N GLU A 167 2.23 -15.50 -14.20
CA GLU A 167 0.85 -15.23 -13.80
C GLU A 167 0.74 -13.92 -13.00
N LEU A 168 1.61 -13.70 -12.01
CA LEU A 168 1.62 -12.49 -11.21
C LEU A 168 1.92 -11.25 -12.06
N GLN A 169 2.94 -11.32 -12.93
CA GLN A 169 3.29 -10.27 -13.88
C GLN A 169 2.10 -9.90 -14.76
N ASN A 170 1.45 -10.89 -15.34
CA ASN A 170 0.28 -10.68 -16.20
C ASN A 170 -0.89 -10.06 -15.43
N ASN A 171 -1.17 -10.53 -14.21
CA ASN A 171 -2.22 -10.01 -13.38
C ASN A 171 -1.96 -8.54 -12.98
N MET A 172 -0.73 -8.16 -12.67
CA MET A 172 -0.36 -6.78 -12.37
C MET A 172 -0.48 -5.88 -13.61
N CYS A 173 0.05 -6.33 -14.76
CA CYS A 173 -0.01 -5.58 -16.01
C CYS A 173 -1.42 -5.41 -16.54
N ASN A 174 -2.30 -6.40 -16.35
CA ASN A 174 -3.69 -6.37 -16.81
C ASN A 174 -4.69 -5.99 -15.72
N ALA A 175 -4.20 -5.57 -14.54
CA ALA A 175 -5.06 -5.19 -13.43
C ALA A 175 -6.11 -4.16 -13.85
N ASP A 176 -7.38 -4.47 -13.58
CA ASP A 176 -8.53 -3.62 -13.81
C ASP A 176 -9.60 -3.76 -12.72
N ILE A 177 -10.63 -2.93 -12.76
CA ILE A 177 -11.72 -2.91 -11.77
C ILE A 177 -12.54 -4.21 -11.80
N GLU A 178 -12.66 -4.88 -12.96
CA GLU A 178 -13.41 -6.12 -13.09
C GLU A 178 -12.74 -7.26 -12.28
N MET A 179 -11.41 -7.29 -12.24
CA MET A 179 -10.65 -8.28 -11.46
C MET A 179 -10.90 -8.18 -9.96
N LEU A 180 -11.29 -7.01 -9.44
CA LEU A 180 -11.62 -6.82 -8.02
C LEU A 180 -12.93 -7.50 -7.59
N LYS A 181 -13.81 -7.83 -8.55
CA LYS A 181 -15.10 -8.51 -8.28
C LYS A 181 -14.94 -10.01 -8.03
N GLY A 182 -13.82 -10.60 -8.41
CA GLY A 182 -13.61 -12.06 -8.42
C GLY A 182 -13.15 -12.70 -7.11
N GLY A 183 -12.96 -11.95 -6.02
CA GLY A 183 -12.69 -12.49 -4.67
C GLY A 183 -11.36 -13.21 -4.48
N GLY A 184 -10.36 -12.98 -5.33
CA GLY A 184 -9.01 -13.54 -5.24
C GLY A 184 -8.03 -12.64 -4.48
N ARG A 185 -6.74 -12.66 -4.84
CA ARG A 185 -5.63 -11.84 -4.27
C ARG A 185 -5.88 -10.33 -4.44
N VAL A 186 -6.80 -9.78 -3.64
CA VAL A 186 -7.37 -8.44 -3.80
C VAL A 186 -6.33 -7.34 -3.55
N GLY A 187 -5.33 -7.56 -2.65
CA GLY A 187 -4.40 -6.52 -2.21
C GLY A 187 -3.54 -5.95 -3.34
N ILE A 188 -2.70 -6.79 -3.97
CA ILE A 188 -1.78 -6.35 -5.05
C ILE A 188 -2.57 -5.80 -6.25
N ILE A 189 -3.62 -6.49 -6.68
CA ILE A 189 -4.44 -6.05 -7.82
C ILE A 189 -5.06 -4.68 -7.54
N ASN A 190 -5.59 -4.47 -6.33
CA ASN A 190 -6.12 -3.17 -5.92
C ASN A 190 -5.05 -2.06 -5.98
N ALA A 191 -3.84 -2.31 -5.45
CA ALA A 191 -2.74 -1.36 -5.53
C ALA A 191 -2.36 -1.05 -6.99
N CYS A 192 -2.29 -2.07 -7.87
CA CYS A 192 -2.02 -1.91 -9.29
C CYS A 192 -3.11 -1.10 -10.01
N VAL A 193 -4.39 -1.38 -9.74
CA VAL A 193 -5.52 -0.64 -10.32
C VAL A 193 -5.45 0.83 -9.92
N ARG A 194 -5.24 1.13 -8.64
CA ARG A 194 -5.13 2.52 -8.16
C ARG A 194 -3.94 3.26 -8.78
N LEU A 195 -2.78 2.61 -8.87
CA LEU A 195 -1.62 3.19 -9.56
C LEU A 195 -1.92 3.47 -11.03
N LYS A 196 -2.55 2.54 -11.75
CA LYS A 196 -2.95 2.73 -13.15
C LYS A 196 -3.92 3.90 -13.31
N MET A 197 -4.88 4.04 -12.40
CA MET A 197 -5.84 5.16 -12.44
C MET A 197 -5.13 6.51 -12.31
N VAL A 198 -4.25 6.68 -11.31
CA VAL A 198 -3.56 7.96 -11.10
C VAL A 198 -2.45 8.24 -12.12
N THR A 199 -1.94 7.22 -12.80
CA THR A 199 -0.88 7.37 -13.81
C THR A 199 -1.41 7.31 -15.24
N GLU A 200 -2.72 7.27 -15.44
CA GLU A 200 -3.35 7.12 -16.76
C GLU A 200 -2.80 5.88 -17.52
N ASN A 201 -2.67 4.77 -16.81
CA ASN A 201 -2.09 3.50 -17.29
C ASN A 201 -0.60 3.59 -17.73
N ARG A 202 0.16 4.60 -17.29
CA ARG A 202 1.59 4.75 -17.65
C ARG A 202 2.54 4.08 -16.65
N VAL A 203 2.04 3.56 -15.53
CA VAL A 203 2.85 2.78 -14.58
C VAL A 203 3.31 1.48 -15.22
N ILE A 204 4.55 1.10 -14.94
CA ILE A 204 5.14 -0.17 -15.41
C ILE A 204 5.42 -1.04 -14.19
N PHE A 205 4.98 -2.30 -14.25
CA PHE A 205 5.24 -3.32 -13.25
C PHE A 205 6.17 -4.38 -13.81
N ARG A 206 7.14 -4.80 -13.03
CA ARG A 206 8.03 -5.92 -13.32
C ARG A 206 8.15 -6.82 -12.11
N VAL A 207 8.07 -8.12 -12.33
CA VAL A 207 8.27 -9.14 -11.30
C VAL A 207 9.35 -10.10 -11.77
N GLU A 208 10.34 -10.31 -10.94
CA GLU A 208 11.44 -11.24 -11.16
C GLU A 208 11.64 -12.09 -9.91
N GLY A 209 12.19 -13.27 -10.06
CA GLY A 209 12.48 -14.13 -8.92
C GLY A 209 12.84 -15.52 -9.34
N GLU A 210 13.24 -16.31 -8.35
CA GLU A 210 13.60 -17.72 -8.52
C GLU A 210 13.15 -18.50 -7.28
N GLU A 211 12.63 -19.70 -7.48
CA GLU A 211 12.19 -20.56 -6.40
C GLU A 211 13.36 -20.90 -5.46
N GLY A 212 13.17 -20.69 -4.17
CA GLY A 212 14.19 -20.86 -3.14
C GLY A 212 15.14 -19.68 -2.94
N VAL A 213 15.15 -18.68 -3.83
CA VAL A 213 16.03 -17.50 -3.78
C VAL A 213 15.28 -16.28 -3.26
N GLY A 214 14.16 -15.90 -3.89
CA GLY A 214 13.37 -14.77 -3.51
C GLY A 214 12.60 -14.14 -4.68
N THR A 215 11.97 -12.99 -4.42
CA THR A 215 11.17 -12.28 -5.41
C THR A 215 11.50 -10.79 -5.36
N THR A 216 11.58 -10.16 -6.54
CA THR A 216 11.74 -8.72 -6.69
C THR A 216 10.57 -8.16 -7.48
N VAL A 217 9.92 -7.15 -6.93
CA VAL A 217 8.87 -6.38 -7.61
C VAL A 217 9.37 -4.97 -7.84
N THR A 218 9.39 -4.54 -9.10
CA THR A 218 9.76 -3.18 -9.50
C THR A 218 8.54 -2.45 -10.05
N ILE A 219 8.29 -1.24 -9.53
CA ILE A 219 7.19 -0.35 -9.94
C ILE A 219 7.80 0.95 -10.44
N ARG A 220 7.58 1.28 -11.71
CA ARG A 220 8.03 2.54 -12.31
C ARG A 220 6.84 3.45 -12.55
N ILE A 221 6.85 4.59 -11.86
CA ILE A 221 5.80 5.59 -11.92
C ILE A 221 6.35 6.80 -12.66
N PRO A 222 5.85 7.15 -13.86
CA PRO A 222 6.28 8.34 -14.57
C PRO A 222 5.89 9.61 -13.81
N CYS A 223 6.65 10.69 -13.97
CA CYS A 223 6.24 11.99 -13.47
C CYS A 223 4.92 12.39 -14.16
N LEU A 224 3.91 12.61 -13.37
CA LEU A 224 2.68 13.25 -13.83
C LEU A 224 2.97 14.75 -13.79
N GLN A 225 3.09 15.40 -14.94
CA GLN A 225 3.03 16.85 -14.98
C GLN A 225 1.70 17.24 -14.33
N GLU A 226 1.75 17.97 -13.21
CA GLU A 226 0.56 18.61 -12.66
C GLU A 226 -0.07 19.39 -13.80
N GLY A 227 -1.30 19.01 -14.18
CA GLY A 227 -2.04 19.70 -15.23
C GLY A 227 -2.01 21.20 -14.93
N LYS A 228 -1.54 22.00 -15.89
CA LYS A 228 -1.69 23.43 -15.84
C LYS A 228 -3.16 23.68 -15.51
N THR A 229 -3.43 24.09 -14.28
CA THR A 229 -4.69 24.69 -13.91
C THR A 229 -4.87 25.87 -14.84
N ASP A 230 -5.92 25.84 -15.68
CA ASP A 230 -6.38 26.94 -16.52
C ASP A 230 -6.78 28.14 -15.65
N ALA A 231 -5.80 28.85 -15.11
CA ALA A 231 -5.94 30.06 -14.33
C ALA A 231 -5.51 31.33 -15.11
N GLU A 232 -5.30 31.23 -16.42
CA GLU A 232 -4.90 32.36 -17.26
C GLU A 232 -5.90 32.71 -18.39
N SER A 233 -7.19 32.40 -18.23
CA SER A 233 -8.18 32.73 -19.27
C SER A 233 -9.23 33.79 -18.84
N ILE A 234 -9.08 34.45 -17.68
CA ILE A 234 -10.01 35.52 -17.26
C ILE A 234 -9.24 36.80 -16.84
N ALA A 235 -8.33 37.25 -17.70
CA ALA A 235 -7.77 38.60 -17.58
C ALA A 235 -7.56 39.17 -18.99
N GLY A 236 -8.66 39.43 -19.69
CA GLY A 236 -8.55 39.99 -21.04
C GLY A 236 -9.89 40.15 -21.73
N ARG A 237 -10.81 40.91 -21.10
CA ARG A 237 -11.80 41.73 -21.84
C ARG A 237 -12.44 42.75 -20.92
#